data_9ab796b38b9dd481a59afc7f28a85cbe
#
_entry.id   9ab796b38b9dd481a59afc7f28a85cbe
#
_cell.length_a   1.000
_cell.length_b   1.000
_cell.length_c   1.000
_cell.angle_alpha   90.00
_cell.angle_beta   90.00
_cell.angle_gamma   90.00
#
_symmetry.space_group_name_H-M   'P 1'
#
loop_
_entity.id
_entity.type
_entity.pdbx_description
1 polymer ?
#
loop_
_entity_poly.entity_id
_entity_poly.type
_entity_poly.pdbx_seq_one_letter_code
_entity_poly.pdbx_strand_id
1 'polypeptide(L)'
;MLIHSVYFWLKPELTAAQRANFTAEVKKLSAVRTIGSIYVGAPASIAERSVTDRSFDLALTIVFRDGPSHDSYQVDPVHLAFVEKNKDSWVKVQVYDSQE
;
A
#
# COMPACT_ATOMS: atom_id res chain seq x y z
N MET A 1 -18.56 2.66 -3.19
CA MET A 1 -17.12 2.95 -3.22
C MET A 1 -16.44 2.28 -2.03
N LEU A 2 -15.30 1.66 -2.24
CA LEU A 2 -14.51 1.02 -1.20
C LEU A 2 -13.12 1.66 -1.17
N ILE A 3 -12.66 2.05 0.03
CA ILE A 3 -11.34 2.60 0.25
C ILE A 3 -10.48 1.55 0.94
N HIS A 4 -9.40 1.16 0.28
CA HIS A 4 -8.45 0.14 0.75
C HIS A 4 -7.15 0.85 1.13
N SER A 5 -6.91 0.98 2.43
CA SER A 5 -5.74 1.69 2.96
C SER A 5 -4.77 0.69 3.57
N VAL A 6 -3.54 0.68 3.06
CA VAL A 6 -2.49 -0.26 3.47
C VAL A 6 -1.29 0.53 3.96
N TYR A 7 -0.76 0.14 5.09
CA TYR A 7 0.43 0.75 5.69
C TYR A 7 1.51 -0.31 5.85
N PHE A 8 2.73 0.03 5.41
CA PHE A 8 3.88 -0.87 5.46
C PHE A 8 4.93 -0.35 6.43
N TRP A 9 5.44 -1.25 7.27
CA TRP A 9 6.63 -1.03 8.09
C TRP A 9 7.73 -1.90 7.51
N LEU A 10 8.77 -1.27 6.99
CA LEU A 10 9.87 -1.96 6.31
C LEU A 10 10.94 -2.42 7.31
N LYS A 11 11.70 -3.43 6.90
CA LYS A 11 12.84 -3.89 7.69
C LYS A 11 13.85 -2.77 7.86
N PRO A 12 14.35 -2.52 9.09
CA PRO A 12 15.29 -1.41 9.35
C PRO A 12 16.59 -1.49 8.56
N GLU A 13 17.05 -2.70 8.24
CA GLU A 13 18.30 -2.93 7.50
C GLU A 13 18.24 -2.61 6.00
N LEU A 14 17.06 -2.34 5.45
CA LEU A 14 16.94 -1.99 4.04
C LEU A 14 17.68 -0.68 3.75
N THR A 15 18.47 -0.69 2.67
CA THR A 15 19.15 0.52 2.18
C THR A 15 18.17 1.53 1.59
N ALA A 16 18.61 2.76 1.39
CA ALA A 16 17.81 3.78 0.71
C ALA A 16 17.39 3.33 -0.70
N ALA A 17 18.29 2.68 -1.43
CA ALA A 17 18.00 2.14 -2.76
C ALA A 17 16.93 1.06 -2.71
N GLN A 18 16.99 0.16 -1.74
CA GLN A 18 15.99 -0.89 -1.56
C GLN A 18 14.63 -0.30 -1.20
N ARG A 19 14.59 0.73 -0.36
CA ARG A 19 13.35 1.43 0.01
C ARG A 19 12.72 2.13 -1.19
N ALA A 20 13.54 2.78 -2.01
CA ALA A 20 13.08 3.42 -3.25
C ALA A 20 12.52 2.38 -4.23
N ASN A 21 13.18 1.22 -4.34
CA ASN A 21 12.71 0.12 -5.17
C ASN A 21 11.36 -0.41 -4.69
N PHE A 22 11.19 -0.56 -3.38
CA PHE A 22 9.92 -1.01 -2.80
C PHE A 22 8.79 -0.06 -3.17
N THR A 23 9.01 1.25 -3.04
CA THR A 23 8.03 2.27 -3.43
C THR A 23 7.66 2.14 -4.91
N ALA A 24 8.65 1.96 -5.78
CA ALA A 24 8.42 1.76 -7.22
C ALA A 24 7.59 0.50 -7.49
N GLU A 25 7.86 -0.59 -6.78
CA GLU A 25 7.12 -1.84 -6.90
C GLU A 25 5.65 -1.67 -6.46
N VAL A 26 5.40 -0.94 -5.36
CA VAL A 26 4.03 -0.65 -4.92
C VAL A 26 3.28 0.14 -6.00
N LYS A 27 3.91 1.12 -6.60
CA LYS A 27 3.30 1.94 -7.66
C LYS A 27 2.91 1.12 -8.89
N LYS A 28 3.59 0.02 -9.18
CA LYS A 28 3.25 -0.88 -10.29
C LYS A 28 1.90 -1.58 -10.12
N LEU A 29 1.34 -1.61 -8.92
CA LEU A 29 0.00 -2.14 -8.68
C LEU A 29 -1.07 -1.38 -9.48
N SER A 30 -0.77 -0.17 -9.93
CA SER A 30 -1.68 0.60 -10.80
C SER A 30 -2.03 -0.10 -12.11
N ALA A 31 -1.29 -1.15 -12.49
CA ALA A 31 -1.60 -1.95 -13.67
C ALA A 31 -2.85 -2.82 -13.50
N VAL A 32 -3.34 -3.02 -12.27
CA VAL A 32 -4.56 -3.81 -12.03
C VAL A 32 -5.77 -3.01 -12.50
N ARG A 33 -6.55 -3.60 -13.39
CA ARG A 33 -7.65 -2.90 -14.10
C ARG A 33 -8.82 -2.50 -13.22
N THR A 34 -9.05 -3.22 -12.12
CA THR A 34 -10.18 -2.96 -11.22
C THR A 34 -9.94 -1.79 -10.27
N ILE A 35 -8.74 -1.21 -10.28
CA ILE A 35 -8.42 -0.04 -9.47
C ILE A 35 -9.08 1.21 -10.08
N GLY A 36 -9.78 1.98 -9.25
CA GLY A 36 -10.32 3.27 -9.64
C GLY A 36 -9.26 4.37 -9.53
N SER A 37 -8.67 4.52 -8.35
CA SER A 37 -7.58 5.47 -8.09
C SER A 37 -6.58 4.84 -7.14
N ILE A 38 -5.31 5.27 -7.23
CA ILE A 38 -4.24 4.76 -6.38
C ILE A 38 -3.35 5.91 -5.93
N TYR A 39 -2.97 5.91 -4.66
CA TYR A 39 -2.08 6.89 -4.05
C TYR A 39 -1.03 6.17 -3.23
N VAL A 40 0.23 6.56 -3.37
CA VAL A 40 1.36 5.96 -2.66
C VAL A 40 2.20 7.09 -2.07
N GLY A 41 2.46 7.05 -0.77
CA GLY A 41 3.21 8.12 -0.12
C GLY A 41 3.82 7.74 1.22
N ALA A 42 4.81 8.52 1.61
CA ALA A 42 5.44 8.46 2.93
C ALA A 42 4.61 9.26 3.95
N PRO A 43 4.91 9.15 5.26
CA PRO A 43 4.26 9.99 6.27
C PRO A 43 4.34 11.48 5.90
N ALA A 44 3.21 12.18 6.04
CA ALA A 44 3.13 13.58 5.65
C ALA A 44 3.95 14.49 6.58
N SER A 45 4.62 15.50 6.00
CA SER A 45 5.41 16.49 6.75
C SER A 45 4.52 17.63 7.23
N ILE A 46 3.60 17.33 8.12
CA ILE A 46 2.70 18.31 8.74
C ILE A 46 2.81 18.24 10.24
N ALA A 47 2.24 19.23 10.94
CA ALA A 47 2.28 19.28 12.40
C ALA A 47 1.66 18.02 12.98
N GLU A 48 2.39 17.36 13.88
CA GLU A 48 1.95 16.14 14.54
C GLU A 48 0.97 16.46 15.66
N ARG A 49 -0.10 15.67 15.76
CA ARG A 49 -1.07 15.72 16.85
C ARG A 49 -1.01 14.41 17.63
N SER A 50 -1.58 14.40 18.86
CA SER A 50 -1.56 13.20 19.69
C SER A 50 -2.20 11.97 19.03
N VAL A 51 -3.13 12.18 18.08
CA VAL A 51 -3.80 11.10 17.33
C VAL A 51 -3.09 10.70 16.05
N THR A 52 -1.99 11.39 15.70
CA THR A 52 -1.26 11.11 14.46
C THR A 52 -0.27 9.98 14.68
N ASP A 53 -0.38 8.92 13.87
CA ASP A 53 0.59 7.83 13.85
C ASP A 53 1.41 7.95 12.56
N ARG A 54 2.70 8.25 12.70
CA ARG A 54 3.65 8.39 11.60
C ARG A 54 4.70 7.28 11.62
N SER A 55 4.41 6.18 12.31
CA SER A 55 5.38 5.09 12.48
C SER A 55 5.59 4.25 11.23
N PHE A 56 4.65 4.30 10.27
CA PHE A 56 4.77 3.54 9.02
C PHE A 56 5.81 4.16 8.08
N ASP A 57 6.33 3.34 7.16
CA ASP A 57 7.30 3.78 6.15
C ASP A 57 6.63 4.19 4.83
N LEU A 58 5.58 3.48 4.43
CA LEU A 58 4.86 3.76 3.18
C LEU A 58 3.39 3.47 3.35
N ALA A 59 2.55 4.33 2.77
CA ALA A 59 1.11 4.15 2.70
C ALA A 59 0.67 3.95 1.26
N LEU A 60 -0.26 3.03 1.07
CA LEU A 60 -0.93 2.76 -0.20
C LEU A 60 -2.42 2.95 0.03
N THR A 61 -3.06 3.82 -0.76
CA THR A 61 -4.51 3.99 -0.72
C THR A 61 -5.07 3.69 -2.09
N ILE A 62 -6.00 2.74 -2.16
CA ILE A 62 -6.68 2.38 -3.40
C ILE A 62 -8.16 2.64 -3.22
N VAL A 63 -8.76 3.30 -4.22
CA VAL A 63 -10.19 3.49 -4.31
C VAL A 63 -10.74 2.50 -5.34
N PHE A 64 -11.63 1.61 -4.90
CA PHE A 64 -12.36 0.69 -5.75
C PHE A 64 -13.80 1.15 -5.89
N ARG A 65 -14.40 0.89 -7.05
CA ARG A 65 -15.81 1.20 -7.29
C ARG A 65 -16.71 0.44 -6.31
N ASP A 66 -16.36 -0.82 -6.01
CA ASP A 66 -17.17 -1.72 -5.19
C ASP A 66 -16.33 -2.85 -4.60
N GLY A 67 -16.95 -3.68 -3.76
CA GLY A 67 -16.32 -4.85 -3.16
C GLY A 67 -15.83 -5.88 -4.17
N PRO A 68 -16.63 -6.26 -5.18
CA PRO A 68 -16.17 -7.19 -6.21
C PRO A 68 -14.90 -6.73 -6.95
N SER A 69 -14.74 -5.42 -7.20
CA SER A 69 -13.52 -4.88 -7.80
C SER A 69 -12.30 -5.07 -6.89
N HIS A 70 -12.47 -4.87 -5.58
CA HIS A 70 -11.45 -5.17 -4.58
C HIS A 70 -11.10 -6.65 -4.56
N ASP A 71 -12.11 -7.53 -4.58
CA ASP A 71 -11.88 -8.98 -4.53
C ASP A 71 -11.11 -9.46 -5.77
N SER A 72 -11.43 -8.90 -6.94
CA SER A 72 -10.68 -9.18 -8.18
C SER A 72 -9.22 -8.73 -8.07
N TYR A 73 -8.97 -7.58 -7.44
CA TYR A 73 -7.62 -7.09 -7.19
C TYR A 73 -6.82 -8.06 -6.32
N GLN A 74 -7.44 -8.60 -5.26
CA GLN A 74 -6.75 -9.49 -4.33
C GLN A 74 -6.19 -10.75 -5.01
N VAL A 75 -6.86 -11.27 -6.02
CA VAL A 75 -6.45 -12.47 -6.74
C VAL A 75 -5.80 -12.17 -8.10
N ASP A 76 -5.65 -10.90 -8.45
CA ASP A 76 -5.02 -10.51 -9.72
C ASP A 76 -3.54 -10.95 -9.73
N PRO A 77 -3.05 -11.51 -10.85
CA PRO A 77 -1.66 -11.95 -10.95
C PRO A 77 -0.63 -10.85 -10.63
N VAL A 78 -0.92 -9.59 -10.95
CA VAL A 78 -0.04 -8.45 -10.64
C VAL A 78 0.09 -8.28 -9.13
N HIS A 79 -1.03 -8.35 -8.39
CA HIS A 79 -1.03 -8.25 -6.93
C HIS A 79 -0.32 -9.44 -6.28
N LEU A 80 -0.64 -10.67 -6.73
CA LEU A 80 -0.01 -11.87 -6.18
C LEU A 80 1.50 -11.87 -6.40
N ALA A 81 1.95 -11.46 -7.58
CA ALA A 81 3.38 -11.35 -7.90
C ALA A 81 4.07 -10.30 -7.04
N PHE A 82 3.40 -9.16 -6.79
CA PHE A 82 3.91 -8.12 -5.90
C PHE A 82 4.16 -8.67 -4.49
N VAL A 83 3.17 -9.36 -3.92
CA VAL A 83 3.28 -9.92 -2.57
C VAL A 83 4.43 -10.92 -2.51
N GLU A 84 4.50 -11.86 -3.45
CA GLU A 84 5.53 -12.90 -3.46
C GLU A 84 6.93 -12.30 -3.58
N LYS A 85 7.09 -11.29 -4.42
CA LYS A 85 8.39 -10.64 -4.64
C LYS A 85 8.84 -9.78 -3.46
N ASN A 86 7.90 -9.11 -2.77
CA ASN A 86 8.21 -8.04 -1.84
C ASN A 86 7.91 -8.35 -0.37
N LYS A 87 7.28 -9.48 -0.06
CA LYS A 87 6.87 -9.82 1.31
C LYS A 87 8.02 -9.84 2.32
N ASP A 88 9.24 -10.11 1.88
CA ASP A 88 10.41 -10.13 2.76
C ASP A 88 10.98 -8.74 3.06
N SER A 89 10.43 -7.69 2.43
CA SER A 89 10.88 -6.31 2.67
C SER A 89 10.20 -5.67 3.86
N TRP A 90 9.04 -6.16 4.30
CA TRP A 90 8.32 -5.57 5.43
C TRP A 90 8.34 -6.45 6.67
N VAL A 91 8.22 -5.80 7.83
CA VAL A 91 8.07 -6.46 9.14
C VAL A 91 6.61 -6.48 9.58
N LYS A 92 5.79 -5.55 9.05
CA LYS A 92 4.38 -5.42 9.40
C LYS A 92 3.63 -4.78 8.25
N VAL A 93 2.40 -5.24 8.03
CA VAL A 93 1.41 -4.62 7.14
C VAL A 93 0.12 -4.45 7.93
N GLN A 94 -0.50 -3.29 7.80
CA GLN A 94 -1.80 -3.00 8.41
C GLN A 94 -2.76 -2.51 7.34
N VAL A 95 -3.94 -3.10 7.29
CA VAL A 95 -4.97 -2.77 6.30
C VAL A 95 -6.20 -2.23 7.00
N TYR A 96 -6.76 -1.15 6.45
CA TYR A 96 -8.07 -0.63 6.85
C TYR A 96 -8.94 -0.51 5.59
N ASP A 97 -10.03 -1.24 5.57
CA ASP A 97 -11.01 -1.18 4.49
C ASP A 97 -12.27 -0.52 5.00
N SER A 98 -12.73 0.51 4.27
CA SER A 98 -13.97 1.19 4.58
C SER A 98 -14.82 1.31 3.32
N GLN A 99 -16.14 1.42 3.50
CA GLN A 99 -17.07 1.40 2.39
C GLN A 99 -18.26 2.30 2.68
N GLU A 100 -18.75 3.01 1.66
CA GLU A 100 -20.01 3.72 1.73
C GLU A 100 -21.01 3.24 0.68
#